data_f0dcc12730859c89f579ad8a2db414f8
#
_entry.id   f0dcc12730859c89f579ad8a2db414f8
#
_cell.length_a   1.000
_cell.length_b   1.000
_cell.length_c   1.000
_cell.angle_alpha   90.00
_cell.angle_beta   90.00
_cell.angle_gamma   90.00
#
_symmetry.space_group_name_H-M   'P 1'
#
loop_
_entity.id
_entity.type
_entity.pdbx_description
1 polymer ?
#
loop_
_entity_poly.entity_id
_entity_poly.type
_entity_poly.pdbx_seq_one_letter_code
_entity_poly.pdbx_strand_id
1 'polypeptide(L)'
;IMAGIGLEDGVADKALQSVRQHLATPHGIVLLQPAFSKYYLHLGEISSYPPGYKENAGIFCHTNPWVMIAEAIAGHSDRAFDYYSRINPSAREAISEVHRSEPYVYAQMIAGRDAATHGEAKNSWLTGTASWNYVAITQWILGVRPSYTGLIVAPSIPTNWERSQIVRRFRGVTYNITIQRLGPGSQVSLVVDGTPVEGNLIPHVDGKTDVQVVASLR
;
A
#
# COMPACT_ATOMS: atom_id res chain seq x y z
N ILE A 1 -13.07 -2.68 -3.79
CA ILE A 1 -12.23 -1.76 -4.58
C ILE A 1 -11.14 -2.54 -5.30
N MET A 2 -10.32 -3.36 -4.61
CA MET A 2 -9.28 -4.19 -5.25
C MET A 2 -9.83 -5.12 -6.35
N ALA A 3 -11.11 -5.51 -6.27
CA ALA A 3 -11.81 -6.28 -7.29
C ALA A 3 -12.52 -5.40 -8.36
N GLY A 4 -12.27 -4.10 -8.40
CA GLY A 4 -12.87 -3.17 -9.35
C GLY A 4 -14.28 -2.68 -8.98
N ILE A 5 -14.82 -3.08 -7.82
CA ILE A 5 -16.19 -2.72 -7.42
C ILE A 5 -16.21 -1.33 -6.80
N GLY A 6 -17.20 -0.50 -7.21
CA GLY A 6 -17.49 0.81 -6.64
C GLY A 6 -16.61 1.96 -7.17
N LEU A 7 -15.79 1.73 -8.20
CA LEU A 7 -14.88 2.75 -8.75
C LEU A 7 -15.63 3.77 -9.65
N GLU A 8 -16.62 3.30 -10.41
CA GLU A 8 -17.32 4.14 -11.40
C GLU A 8 -18.49 4.95 -10.80
N ASP A 9 -19.07 4.48 -9.69
CA ASP A 9 -20.25 5.06 -9.05
C ASP A 9 -19.91 5.92 -7.81
N GLY A 10 -18.62 6.08 -7.47
CA GLY A 10 -18.13 6.85 -6.34
C GLY A 10 -18.28 6.18 -4.97
N VAL A 11 -18.76 4.93 -4.92
CA VAL A 11 -18.89 4.17 -3.67
C VAL A 11 -17.51 3.88 -3.07
N ALA A 12 -16.50 3.58 -3.91
CA ALA A 12 -15.13 3.38 -3.47
C ALA A 12 -14.56 4.62 -2.75
N ASP A 13 -14.78 5.82 -3.30
CA ASP A 13 -14.32 7.07 -2.70
C ASP A 13 -14.98 7.33 -1.34
N LYS A 14 -16.29 7.08 -1.24
CA LYS A 14 -17.01 7.21 0.04
C LYS A 14 -16.47 6.23 1.09
N ALA A 15 -16.19 4.98 0.71
CA ALA A 15 -15.63 3.97 1.60
C ALA A 15 -14.23 4.37 2.07
N LEU A 16 -13.34 4.79 1.15
CA LEU A 16 -11.99 5.25 1.49
C LEU A 16 -12.00 6.53 2.34
N GLN A 17 -12.92 7.44 2.07
CA GLN A 17 -13.11 8.62 2.91
C GLN A 17 -13.56 8.25 4.32
N SER A 18 -14.47 7.26 4.48
CA SER A 18 -14.88 6.74 5.79
C SER A 18 -13.71 6.11 6.54
N VAL A 19 -12.86 5.32 5.87
CA VAL A 19 -11.62 4.78 6.46
C VAL A 19 -10.74 5.92 6.97
N ARG A 20 -10.51 6.93 6.14
CA ARG A 20 -9.69 8.09 6.51
C ARG A 20 -10.23 8.82 7.73
N GLN A 21 -11.55 9.06 7.76
CA GLN A 21 -12.21 9.85 8.79
C GLN A 21 -12.31 9.09 10.12
N HIS A 22 -12.62 7.79 10.07
CA HIS A 22 -12.98 7.03 11.27
C HIS A 22 -11.87 6.09 11.75
N LEU A 23 -11.07 5.52 10.85
CA LEU A 23 -10.13 4.45 11.18
C LEU A 23 -8.66 4.86 11.11
N ALA A 24 -8.29 5.88 10.32
CA ALA A 24 -6.90 6.29 10.19
C ALA A 24 -6.38 6.96 11.48
N THR A 25 -5.15 6.58 11.88
CA THR A 25 -4.41 7.14 13.02
C THR A 25 -3.00 7.53 12.56
N PRO A 26 -2.23 8.29 13.34
CA PRO A 26 -0.83 8.57 13.01
C PRO A 26 0.06 7.33 12.88
N HIS A 27 -0.39 6.18 13.38
CA HIS A 27 0.39 4.93 13.44
C HIS A 27 -0.11 3.86 12.48
N GLY A 28 -1.14 4.13 11.68
CA GLY A 28 -1.77 3.20 10.74
C GLY A 28 -3.30 3.22 10.85
N ILE A 29 -3.96 2.21 10.29
CA ILE A 29 -5.42 2.12 10.21
C ILE A 29 -5.89 1.04 11.17
N VAL A 30 -6.78 1.41 12.12
CA VAL A 30 -7.40 0.45 13.06
C VAL A 30 -8.46 -0.37 12.34
N LEU A 31 -8.69 -1.61 12.81
CA LEU A 31 -9.65 -2.52 12.18
C LEU A 31 -11.11 -2.09 12.35
N LEU A 32 -11.41 -1.45 13.47
CA LEU A 32 -12.76 -0.96 13.79
C LEU A 32 -12.70 0.20 14.79
N GLN A 33 -13.82 0.90 14.94
CA GLN A 33 -14.00 2.02 15.87
C GLN A 33 -15.48 2.17 16.19
N PRO A 34 -15.89 2.32 17.47
CA PRO A 34 -15.05 2.21 18.69
C PRO A 34 -14.70 0.76 19.01
N ALA A 35 -13.71 0.55 19.90
CA ALA A 35 -13.38 -0.77 20.42
C ALA A 35 -14.53 -1.35 21.26
N PHE A 36 -14.61 -2.69 21.28
CA PHE A 36 -15.52 -3.38 22.21
C PHE A 36 -15.01 -3.22 23.64
N SER A 37 -15.88 -2.73 24.54
CA SER A 37 -15.54 -2.49 25.94
C SER A 37 -15.72 -3.70 26.84
N LYS A 38 -16.39 -4.76 26.36
CA LYS A 38 -16.65 -6.01 27.07
C LYS A 38 -16.70 -7.19 26.10
N TYR A 39 -16.59 -8.40 26.63
CA TYR A 39 -16.77 -9.61 25.85
C TYR A 39 -18.24 -9.82 25.45
N TYR A 40 -18.48 -10.05 24.18
CA TYR A 40 -19.78 -10.37 23.60
C TYR A 40 -19.72 -11.79 23.02
N LEU A 41 -20.39 -12.72 23.69
CA LEU A 41 -20.37 -14.13 23.32
C LEU A 41 -20.75 -14.40 21.84
N HIS A 42 -21.73 -13.67 21.32
CA HIS A 42 -22.20 -13.82 19.93
C HIS A 42 -21.24 -13.21 18.88
N LEU A 43 -20.29 -12.39 19.27
CA LEU A 43 -19.24 -11.84 18.40
C LEU A 43 -17.96 -12.66 18.48
N GLY A 44 -17.85 -13.53 19.47
CA GLY A 44 -16.70 -14.41 19.66
C GLY A 44 -15.39 -13.65 20.01
N GLU A 45 -14.29 -14.17 19.49
CA GLU A 45 -12.94 -13.80 19.91
C GLU A 45 -12.61 -12.32 19.66
N ILE A 46 -13.18 -11.70 18.61
CA ILE A 46 -12.92 -10.29 18.29
C ILE A 46 -13.16 -9.34 19.48
N SER A 47 -14.14 -9.64 20.32
CA SER A 47 -14.47 -8.85 21.51
C SER A 47 -13.76 -9.30 22.78
N SER A 48 -12.93 -10.34 22.73
CA SER A 48 -12.18 -10.86 23.90
C SER A 48 -10.87 -10.12 24.14
N TYR A 49 -10.29 -9.51 23.09
CA TYR A 49 -9.06 -8.76 23.23
C TYR A 49 -9.30 -7.42 23.95
N PRO A 50 -8.32 -6.92 24.69
CA PRO A 50 -8.40 -5.58 25.26
C PRO A 50 -8.59 -4.52 24.18
N PRO A 51 -9.29 -3.40 24.48
CA PRO A 51 -9.47 -2.29 23.55
C PRO A 51 -8.14 -1.78 22.96
N GLY A 52 -8.10 -1.64 21.65
CA GLY A 52 -6.91 -1.21 20.90
C GLY A 52 -5.90 -2.33 20.59
N TYR A 53 -6.21 -3.59 20.90
CA TYR A 53 -5.32 -4.71 20.61
C TYR A 53 -5.96 -5.74 19.70
N LYS A 54 -5.13 -6.35 18.83
CA LYS A 54 -5.53 -7.39 17.88
C LYS A 54 -6.77 -6.95 17.07
N GLU A 55 -7.76 -7.83 16.95
CA GLU A 55 -8.98 -7.56 16.21
C GLU A 55 -9.89 -6.53 16.90
N ASN A 56 -9.71 -6.26 18.19
CA ASN A 56 -10.49 -5.27 18.92
C ASN A 56 -9.88 -3.85 18.80
N ALA A 57 -10.02 -3.25 17.63
CA ALA A 57 -9.56 -1.90 17.29
C ALA A 57 -8.02 -1.71 17.31
N GLY A 58 -7.24 -2.78 17.19
CA GLY A 58 -5.81 -2.70 16.92
C GLY A 58 -5.54 -2.25 15.48
N ILE A 59 -4.34 -1.72 15.22
CA ILE A 59 -3.81 -1.52 13.87
C ILE A 59 -3.23 -2.87 13.44
N PHE A 60 -4.02 -3.69 12.76
CA PHE A 60 -3.57 -4.98 12.27
C PHE A 60 -2.77 -4.78 10.98
N CYS A 61 -1.44 -4.87 11.09
CA CYS A 61 -0.56 -4.32 10.05
C CYS A 61 -0.70 -4.99 8.69
N HIS A 62 -1.04 -6.28 8.59
CA HIS A 62 -1.13 -6.94 7.29
C HIS A 62 -2.39 -6.59 6.48
N THR A 63 -3.43 -5.99 7.09
CA THR A 63 -4.62 -5.52 6.38
C THR A 63 -4.47 -4.08 5.88
N ASN A 64 -3.57 -3.29 6.47
CA ASN A 64 -3.32 -1.92 6.05
C ASN A 64 -2.90 -1.80 4.57
N PRO A 65 -2.02 -2.67 4.03
CA PRO A 65 -1.68 -2.68 2.60
C PRO A 65 -2.88 -2.85 1.66
N TRP A 66 -3.95 -3.50 2.07
CA TRP A 66 -5.15 -3.62 1.23
C TRP A 66 -5.82 -2.25 1.03
N VAL A 67 -5.81 -1.41 2.05
CA VAL A 67 -6.31 -0.03 1.93
C VAL A 67 -5.35 0.82 1.08
N MET A 68 -4.03 0.66 1.24
CA MET A 68 -3.03 1.34 0.40
C MET A 68 -3.23 1.01 -1.08
N ILE A 69 -3.44 -0.27 -1.38
CA ILE A 69 -3.73 -0.74 -2.75
C ILE A 69 -5.04 -0.14 -3.26
N ALA A 70 -6.08 -0.12 -2.44
CA ALA A 70 -7.37 0.47 -2.79
C ALA A 70 -7.27 1.98 -3.07
N GLU A 71 -6.50 2.72 -2.27
CA GLU A 71 -6.22 4.15 -2.51
C GLU A 71 -5.43 4.36 -3.82
N ALA A 72 -4.43 3.51 -4.10
CA ALA A 72 -3.67 3.58 -5.35
C ALA A 72 -4.55 3.32 -6.57
N ILE A 73 -5.46 2.33 -6.50
CA ILE A 73 -6.43 2.02 -7.56
C ILE A 73 -7.41 3.18 -7.78
N ALA A 74 -7.86 3.83 -6.71
CA ALA A 74 -8.75 4.98 -6.77
C ALA A 74 -8.04 6.30 -7.19
N GLY A 75 -6.72 6.26 -7.46
CA GLY A 75 -5.94 7.43 -7.88
C GLY A 75 -5.47 8.33 -6.75
N HIS A 76 -5.63 7.91 -5.50
CA HIS A 76 -5.24 8.67 -4.31
C HIS A 76 -3.80 8.37 -3.89
N SER A 77 -2.83 8.65 -4.75
CA SER A 77 -1.42 8.27 -4.61
C SER A 77 -0.76 8.77 -3.32
N ASP A 78 -1.01 10.02 -2.92
CA ASP A 78 -0.44 10.58 -1.69
C ASP A 78 -0.96 9.87 -0.43
N ARG A 79 -2.25 9.49 -0.41
CA ARG A 79 -2.83 8.72 0.70
C ARG A 79 -2.32 7.30 0.77
N ALA A 80 -2.15 6.66 -0.38
CA ALA A 80 -1.58 5.31 -0.46
C ALA A 80 -0.18 5.27 0.15
N PHE A 81 0.66 6.24 -0.18
CA PHE A 81 2.03 6.34 0.33
C PHE A 81 2.08 6.81 1.79
N ASP A 82 1.20 7.72 2.21
CA ASP A 82 1.06 8.14 3.60
C ASP A 82 0.75 6.93 4.51
N TYR A 83 -0.24 6.12 4.15
CA TYR A 83 -0.57 4.91 4.91
C TYR A 83 0.58 3.90 4.91
N TYR A 84 1.28 3.73 3.78
CA TYR A 84 2.48 2.90 3.70
C TYR A 84 3.54 3.36 4.72
N SER A 85 3.81 4.66 4.78
CA SER A 85 4.82 5.24 5.66
C SER A 85 4.46 5.09 7.15
N ARG A 86 3.17 5.06 7.49
CA ARG A 86 2.70 4.95 8.89
C ARG A 86 3.02 3.62 9.54
N ILE A 87 3.15 2.53 8.77
CA ILE A 87 3.48 1.20 9.29
C ILE A 87 4.82 0.66 8.81
N ASN A 88 5.51 1.37 7.91
CA ASN A 88 6.82 0.98 7.42
C ASN A 88 7.88 1.20 8.51
N PRO A 89 8.60 0.15 8.97
CA PRO A 89 9.56 0.25 10.07
C PRO A 89 10.61 1.35 9.86
N SER A 90 11.19 1.44 8.65
CA SER A 90 12.22 2.44 8.34
C SER A 90 11.74 3.89 8.39
N ALA A 91 10.43 4.13 8.33
CA ALA A 91 9.83 5.46 8.47
C ALA A 91 9.45 5.80 9.92
N ARG A 92 9.72 4.91 10.89
CA ARG A 92 9.34 5.07 12.31
C ARG A 92 10.50 5.47 13.21
N GLU A 93 11.67 5.75 12.67
CA GLU A 93 12.88 6.11 13.43
C GLU A 93 12.64 7.29 14.37
N ALA A 94 12.01 8.35 13.88
CA ALA A 94 11.73 9.56 14.66
C ALA A 94 10.81 9.32 15.87
N ILE A 95 10.11 8.20 15.93
CA ILE A 95 9.21 7.81 17.02
C ILE A 95 9.55 6.42 17.56
N SER A 96 10.81 6.01 17.49
CA SER A 96 11.28 4.70 17.95
C SER A 96 10.94 4.41 19.41
N GLU A 97 10.98 5.42 20.28
CA GLU A 97 10.58 5.34 21.70
C GLU A 97 9.10 4.98 21.90
N VAL A 98 8.24 5.31 20.95
CA VAL A 98 6.82 4.92 20.95
C VAL A 98 6.64 3.59 20.27
N HIS A 99 7.24 3.42 19.08
CA HIS A 99 7.06 2.23 18.24
C HIS A 99 7.66 0.97 18.85
N ARG A 100 8.84 1.07 19.47
CA ARG A 100 9.51 -0.01 20.24
C ARG A 100 9.66 -1.33 19.49
N SER A 101 10.04 -1.26 18.22
CA SER A 101 10.35 -2.42 17.39
C SER A 101 11.61 -2.16 16.60
N GLU A 102 12.22 -3.22 16.10
CA GLU A 102 13.41 -3.13 15.26
C GLU A 102 13.12 -2.30 14.00
N PRO A 103 14.03 -1.39 13.57
CA PRO A 103 13.76 -0.44 12.48
C PRO A 103 13.67 -1.09 11.09
N TYR A 104 13.82 -2.40 10.99
CA TYR A 104 13.77 -3.20 9.77
C TYR A 104 12.73 -4.33 9.82
N VAL A 105 11.90 -4.39 10.87
CA VAL A 105 10.92 -5.47 11.08
C VAL A 105 9.50 -4.95 11.11
N TYR A 106 8.64 -5.56 10.32
CA TYR A 106 7.22 -5.32 10.43
C TYR A 106 6.61 -6.04 11.63
N ALA A 107 5.74 -5.34 12.36
CA ALA A 107 4.95 -5.92 13.42
C ALA A 107 3.67 -6.58 12.88
N GLN A 108 3.12 -7.52 13.64
CA GLN A 108 1.78 -8.08 13.36
C GLN A 108 0.73 -6.99 13.57
N MET A 109 0.85 -6.25 14.68
CA MET A 109 -0.05 -5.16 15.01
C MET A 109 0.71 -4.01 15.68
N ILE A 110 0.10 -2.84 15.60
CA ILE A 110 0.46 -1.67 16.40
C ILE A 110 -0.73 -1.37 17.30
N ALA A 111 -0.50 -1.04 18.56
CA ALA A 111 -1.54 -0.70 19.53
C ALA A 111 -2.38 0.47 19.02
N GLY A 112 -3.69 0.26 18.93
CA GLY A 112 -4.66 1.23 18.42
C GLY A 112 -4.93 2.37 19.40
N ARG A 113 -5.77 3.32 18.99
CA ARG A 113 -6.04 4.53 19.77
C ARG A 113 -6.68 4.29 21.14
N ASP A 114 -7.39 3.16 21.31
CA ASP A 114 -8.04 2.80 22.57
C ASP A 114 -7.10 2.04 23.52
N ALA A 115 -5.88 1.72 23.10
CA ALA A 115 -4.86 1.07 23.91
C ALA A 115 -4.08 2.10 24.74
N ALA A 116 -3.71 1.73 25.94
CA ALA A 116 -2.86 2.55 26.82
C ALA A 116 -1.47 2.85 26.21
N THR A 117 -0.98 1.97 25.33
CA THR A 117 0.31 2.09 24.64
C THR A 117 0.13 2.40 23.15
N HIS A 118 -0.79 3.31 22.80
CA HIS A 118 -1.07 3.69 21.42
C HIS A 118 0.22 3.97 20.62
N GLY A 119 0.39 3.30 19.49
CA GLY A 119 1.55 3.41 18.62
C GLY A 119 2.65 2.37 18.87
N GLU A 120 2.59 1.59 19.96
CA GLU A 120 3.56 0.55 20.27
C GLU A 120 3.34 -0.69 19.39
N ALA A 121 4.39 -1.13 18.71
CA ALA A 121 4.37 -2.34 17.89
C ALA A 121 4.37 -3.60 18.77
N LYS A 122 3.66 -4.62 18.31
CA LYS A 122 3.52 -5.91 19.02
C LYS A 122 3.74 -7.07 18.04
N ASN A 123 4.30 -8.15 18.58
CA ASN A 123 4.54 -9.40 17.82
C ASN A 123 5.32 -9.15 16.52
N SER A 124 6.50 -8.54 16.63
CA SER A 124 7.44 -8.43 15.52
C SER A 124 7.79 -9.82 14.97
N TRP A 125 8.10 -9.93 13.69
CA TRP A 125 8.41 -11.16 12.92
C TRP A 125 7.21 -12.07 12.63
N LEU A 126 6.18 -12.08 13.45
CA LEU A 126 5.02 -13.00 13.33
C LEU A 126 3.90 -12.40 12.46
N THR A 127 4.21 -12.08 11.19
CA THR A 127 3.25 -11.35 10.36
C THR A 127 3.45 -11.55 8.85
N GLY A 128 2.35 -11.51 8.10
CA GLY A 128 2.35 -11.39 6.64
C GLY A 128 2.49 -9.93 6.14
N THR A 129 2.68 -8.97 7.04
CA THR A 129 2.74 -7.53 6.69
C THR A 129 3.85 -7.22 5.70
N ALA A 130 5.05 -7.79 5.87
CA ALA A 130 6.19 -7.56 4.99
C ALA A 130 5.87 -7.92 3.54
N SER A 131 5.27 -9.08 3.31
CA SER A 131 4.87 -9.55 1.97
C SER A 131 3.83 -8.64 1.33
N TRP A 132 2.79 -8.27 2.09
CA TRP A 132 1.74 -7.38 1.61
C TRP A 132 2.24 -5.96 1.36
N ASN A 133 3.11 -5.41 2.21
CA ASN A 133 3.72 -4.11 1.96
C ASN A 133 4.67 -4.14 0.75
N TYR A 134 5.40 -5.23 0.56
CA TYR A 134 6.22 -5.42 -0.65
C TYR A 134 5.33 -5.38 -1.91
N VAL A 135 4.18 -6.07 -1.90
CA VAL A 135 3.21 -6.01 -2.99
C VAL A 135 2.65 -4.59 -3.17
N ALA A 136 2.23 -3.94 -2.07
CA ALA A 136 1.67 -2.60 -2.14
C ALA A 136 2.66 -1.59 -2.73
N ILE A 137 3.90 -1.55 -2.23
CA ILE A 137 4.88 -0.58 -2.72
C ILE A 137 5.34 -0.88 -4.14
N THR A 138 5.69 -2.14 -4.47
CA THR A 138 6.27 -2.47 -5.77
C THR A 138 5.24 -2.58 -6.88
N GLN A 139 4.09 -3.17 -6.60
CA GLN A 139 3.11 -3.50 -7.64
C GLN A 139 2.02 -2.43 -7.80
N TRP A 140 1.77 -1.60 -6.78
CA TRP A 140 0.68 -0.63 -6.82
C TRP A 140 1.15 0.82 -6.70
N ILE A 141 2.01 1.16 -5.73
CA ILE A 141 2.54 2.53 -5.63
C ILE A 141 3.57 2.80 -6.73
N LEU A 142 4.61 1.95 -6.85
CA LEU A 142 5.54 2.00 -7.99
C LEU A 142 4.92 1.44 -9.26
N GLY A 143 3.85 0.66 -9.15
CA GLY A 143 2.99 0.26 -10.25
C GLY A 143 3.55 -0.78 -11.21
N VAL A 144 4.54 -1.59 -10.80
CA VAL A 144 5.18 -2.58 -11.69
C VAL A 144 4.68 -3.98 -11.34
N ARG A 145 3.70 -4.48 -12.09
CA ARG A 145 2.98 -5.74 -11.81
C ARG A 145 3.20 -6.80 -12.88
N PRO A 146 3.44 -8.06 -12.50
CA PRO A 146 3.42 -9.17 -13.45
C PRO A 146 2.00 -9.41 -13.98
N SER A 147 1.90 -9.80 -15.25
CA SER A 147 0.69 -10.25 -15.92
C SER A 147 0.97 -11.55 -16.67
N TYR A 148 -0.08 -12.29 -17.03
CA TYR A 148 0.06 -13.50 -17.84
C TYR A 148 0.67 -13.22 -19.22
N THR A 149 0.41 -12.06 -19.80
CA THR A 149 0.86 -11.69 -21.16
C THR A 149 2.05 -10.74 -21.17
N GLY A 150 2.49 -10.22 -20.01
CA GLY A 150 3.59 -9.26 -19.98
C GLY A 150 3.75 -8.56 -18.64
N LEU A 151 4.30 -7.35 -18.66
CA LEU A 151 4.52 -6.52 -17.48
C LEU A 151 3.60 -5.29 -17.53
N ILE A 152 2.80 -5.08 -16.48
CA ILE A 152 2.00 -3.86 -16.33
C ILE A 152 2.85 -2.80 -15.66
N VAL A 153 2.86 -1.58 -16.22
CA VAL A 153 3.51 -0.40 -15.64
C VAL A 153 2.48 0.72 -15.49
N ALA A 154 1.94 0.86 -14.30
CA ALA A 154 0.88 1.81 -13.94
C ALA A 154 1.19 2.44 -12.57
N PRO A 155 2.17 3.36 -12.48
CA PRO A 155 2.59 3.98 -11.24
C PRO A 155 1.50 4.88 -10.64
N SER A 156 1.42 4.85 -9.30
CA SER A 156 0.61 5.74 -8.46
C SER A 156 1.52 6.35 -7.37
N ILE A 157 2.59 7.02 -7.82
CA ILE A 157 3.59 7.62 -6.93
C ILE A 157 3.08 8.93 -6.32
N PRO A 158 3.57 9.32 -5.12
CA PRO A 158 3.24 10.60 -4.50
C PRO A 158 3.45 11.80 -5.42
N THR A 159 2.64 12.82 -5.24
CA THR A 159 2.67 14.03 -6.10
C THR A 159 3.98 14.81 -6.00
N ASN A 160 4.69 14.70 -4.88
CA ASN A 160 6.00 15.33 -4.65
C ASN A 160 7.20 14.50 -5.16
N TRP A 161 6.96 13.34 -5.79
CA TRP A 161 8.03 12.56 -6.44
C TRP A 161 8.11 12.92 -7.92
N GLU A 162 9.14 13.67 -8.28
CA GLU A 162 9.36 14.12 -9.67
C GLU A 162 9.84 12.97 -10.57
N ARG A 163 10.72 12.13 -10.05
CA ARG A 163 11.33 11.03 -10.79
C ARG A 163 11.67 9.85 -9.89
N SER A 164 11.46 8.65 -10.43
CA SER A 164 11.87 7.39 -9.80
C SER A 164 12.43 6.43 -10.85
N GLN A 165 13.32 5.53 -10.44
CA GLN A 165 13.91 4.50 -11.31
C GLN A 165 13.73 3.13 -10.67
N ILE A 166 13.35 2.15 -11.49
CA ILE A 166 13.11 0.77 -11.06
C ILE A 166 13.79 -0.16 -12.07
N VAL A 167 14.51 -1.14 -11.58
CA VAL A 167 14.99 -2.28 -12.38
C VAL A 167 14.15 -3.50 -11.99
N ARG A 168 13.41 -4.04 -12.95
CA ARG A 168 12.58 -5.24 -12.74
C ARG A 168 13.04 -6.37 -13.65
N ARG A 169 13.43 -7.51 -13.06
CA ARG A 169 13.64 -8.74 -13.80
C ARG A 169 12.36 -9.55 -13.84
N PHE A 170 11.91 -9.89 -15.05
CA PHE A 170 10.68 -10.66 -15.26
C PHE A 170 10.78 -11.52 -16.50
N ARG A 171 10.57 -12.83 -16.37
CA ARG A 171 10.66 -13.82 -17.48
C ARG A 171 11.92 -13.72 -18.31
N GLY A 172 13.07 -13.60 -17.68
CA GLY A 172 14.37 -13.50 -18.34
C GLY A 172 14.73 -12.14 -18.92
N VAL A 173 13.80 -11.18 -18.89
CA VAL A 173 14.00 -9.81 -19.37
C VAL A 173 14.27 -8.87 -18.20
N THR A 174 15.22 -7.95 -18.38
CA THR A 174 15.48 -6.83 -17.47
C THR A 174 14.78 -5.58 -17.98
N TYR A 175 13.81 -5.08 -17.24
CA TYR A 175 13.10 -3.83 -17.53
C TYR A 175 13.76 -2.71 -16.72
N ASN A 176 14.30 -1.70 -17.41
CA ASN A 176 14.82 -0.46 -16.83
C ASN A 176 13.74 0.61 -16.96
N ILE A 177 13.05 0.88 -15.87
CA ILE A 177 11.84 1.71 -15.86
C ILE A 177 12.18 3.05 -15.21
N THR A 178 11.98 4.13 -15.96
CA THR A 178 11.99 5.49 -15.44
C THR A 178 10.55 5.97 -15.33
N ILE A 179 10.14 6.36 -14.13
CA ILE A 179 8.86 7.04 -13.87
C ILE A 179 9.17 8.53 -13.73
N GLN A 180 8.44 9.38 -14.44
CA GLN A 180 8.56 10.82 -14.35
C GLN A 180 7.20 11.49 -14.24
N ARG A 181 7.12 12.54 -13.42
CA ARG A 181 5.91 13.35 -13.28
C ARG A 181 6.03 14.59 -14.14
N LEU A 182 5.10 14.76 -15.06
CA LEU A 182 5.01 15.90 -15.99
C LEU A 182 3.83 16.83 -15.66
N GLY A 183 2.94 16.43 -14.72
CA GLY A 183 1.77 17.17 -14.31
C GLY A 183 1.14 16.63 -13.03
N PRO A 184 0.09 17.27 -12.52
CA PRO A 184 -0.53 16.92 -11.24
C PRO A 184 -1.42 15.68 -11.29
N GLY A 185 -1.78 15.21 -12.48
CA GLY A 185 -2.73 14.11 -12.65
C GLY A 185 -2.13 12.73 -12.44
N SER A 186 -2.96 11.71 -12.67
CA SER A 186 -2.63 10.29 -12.49
C SER A 186 -2.63 9.51 -13.81
N GLN A 187 -2.89 10.17 -14.94
CA GLN A 187 -2.88 9.52 -16.23
C GLN A 187 -1.46 9.11 -16.62
N VAL A 188 -1.28 7.83 -16.95
CA VAL A 188 0.01 7.25 -17.33
C VAL A 188 0.11 7.10 -18.85
N SER A 189 1.22 7.53 -19.43
CA SER A 189 1.62 7.22 -20.79
C SER A 189 2.95 6.48 -20.80
N LEU A 190 3.08 5.44 -21.64
CA LEU A 190 4.27 4.61 -21.75
C LEU A 190 5.01 4.80 -23.07
N VAL A 191 6.33 4.84 -22.98
CA VAL A 191 7.26 4.69 -24.11
C VAL A 191 8.18 3.52 -23.83
N VAL A 192 8.22 2.53 -24.73
CA VAL A 192 9.02 1.31 -24.60
C VAL A 192 10.01 1.24 -25.74
N ASP A 193 11.31 1.18 -25.45
CA ASP A 193 12.38 1.20 -26.46
C ASP A 193 12.22 2.33 -27.49
N GLY A 194 11.81 3.52 -27.03
CA GLY A 194 11.58 4.70 -27.86
C GLY A 194 10.21 4.73 -28.58
N THR A 195 9.39 3.68 -28.48
CA THR A 195 8.09 3.59 -29.16
C THR A 195 6.94 3.78 -28.15
N PRO A 196 5.97 4.67 -28.40
CA PRO A 196 4.76 4.79 -27.58
C PRO A 196 3.95 3.50 -27.55
N VAL A 197 3.43 3.14 -26.38
CA VAL A 197 2.59 1.96 -26.15
C VAL A 197 1.22 2.41 -25.67
N GLU A 198 0.17 1.85 -26.24
CA GLU A 198 -1.21 2.09 -25.80
C GLU A 198 -1.50 1.31 -24.52
N GLY A 199 -2.10 1.98 -23.55
CA GLY A 199 -2.40 1.40 -22.22
C GLY A 199 -1.17 1.21 -21.33
N ASN A 200 -1.27 0.26 -20.39
CA ASN A 200 -0.28 0.06 -19.35
C ASN A 200 0.44 -1.30 -19.41
N LEU A 201 0.09 -2.15 -20.38
CA LEU A 201 0.66 -3.48 -20.55
C LEU A 201 1.79 -3.46 -21.56
N ILE A 202 2.97 -3.89 -21.15
CA ILE A 202 4.11 -4.17 -22.03
C ILE A 202 4.10 -5.67 -22.32
N PRO A 203 3.74 -6.10 -23.54
CA PRO A 203 3.72 -7.51 -23.90
C PRO A 203 5.10 -8.15 -23.76
N HIS A 204 5.12 -9.42 -23.32
CA HIS A 204 6.36 -10.19 -23.34
C HIS A 204 6.78 -10.48 -24.79
N VAL A 205 8.08 -10.27 -25.08
CA VAL A 205 8.67 -10.57 -26.38
C VAL A 205 9.81 -11.57 -26.19
N ASP A 206 9.66 -12.73 -26.80
CA ASP A 206 10.69 -13.78 -26.74
C ASP A 206 12.01 -13.29 -27.35
N GLY A 207 13.12 -13.68 -26.72
CA GLY A 207 14.47 -13.34 -27.15
C GLY A 207 14.98 -11.94 -26.76
N LYS A 208 14.13 -11.07 -26.19
CA LYS A 208 14.62 -9.83 -25.56
C LYS A 208 15.25 -10.12 -24.21
N THR A 209 16.35 -9.42 -23.91
CA THR A 209 17.06 -9.50 -22.62
C THR A 209 16.90 -8.22 -21.81
N ASP A 210 16.79 -7.07 -22.50
CA ASP A 210 16.70 -5.74 -21.90
C ASP A 210 15.63 -4.91 -22.58
N VAL A 211 14.88 -4.12 -21.80
CA VAL A 211 13.81 -3.23 -22.24
C VAL A 211 13.91 -1.90 -21.48
N GLN A 212 13.89 -0.80 -22.21
CA GLN A 212 13.86 0.55 -21.65
C GLN A 212 12.41 1.05 -21.60
N VAL A 213 11.96 1.48 -20.43
CA VAL A 213 10.58 1.96 -20.22
C VAL A 213 10.61 3.36 -19.63
N VAL A 214 9.85 4.27 -20.24
CA VAL A 214 9.57 5.58 -19.66
C VAL A 214 8.07 5.67 -19.40
N ALA A 215 7.69 5.81 -18.13
CA ALA A 215 6.32 6.03 -17.69
C ALA A 215 6.15 7.49 -17.26
N SER A 216 5.29 8.22 -17.92
CA SER A 216 5.03 9.64 -17.65
C SER A 216 3.64 9.82 -17.08
N LEU A 217 3.55 10.47 -15.90
CA LEU A 217 2.30 10.87 -15.24
C LEU A 217 1.96 12.31 -15.58
N ARG A 218 0.71 12.54 -15.98
CA ARG A 218 0.15 13.87 -16.33
C ARG A 218 -1.20 14.10 -15.70
#